data_761255ca052db9dd24ebf8c9f01c98ec
#
_entry.id   761255ca052db9dd24ebf8c9f01c98ec
#
_cell.length_a   1.000
_cell.length_b   1.000
_cell.length_c   1.000
_cell.angle_alpha   90.00
_cell.angle_beta   90.00
_cell.angle_gamma   90.00
#
_symmetry.space_group_name_H-M   'P 1'
#
loop_
_entity.id
_entity.type
_entity.pdbx_description
1 polymer ?
#
loop_
_entity_poly.entity_id
_entity_poly.type
_entity_poly.pdbx_seq_one_letter_code
_entity_poly.pdbx_strand_id
1 'polypeptide(L)'
;MIRGIYLKIFLWFLFASGVVSATVFVVTVATHSQSLGPSWMIGVLDQYARSAMDIYVHGGEQRLAEYLKEIEESSHLQATFLDPQGRDILGRGVPAGAEQVLAKARASGETQFHTGIVWTGASVIDGSDGKYILVAKVLIPYGGLIQGALATVVFAWLMPALVGALLCLLLARHLAAPIRTLQSVAGKISDGDLSVRALPAIGSRNDELADLARDFDRMADRVQALLHKQLELLADISHELRSPLTRLNVSLELVRRGKTDSVERMQADLRRLDILIGQILTLTRLQTRDDHKTETPVNLRSILESVAEDAGLEVKEDAKSVVISRADDCWLKGDPALLRSCIENVVRNAVHFTKPQTEVSLSLEVIDNGSDCARILVADRGGGVPPEALDRIFEPFYRLTEGREHQTGGTGLGLSIAQRIAIVYGGSIRARNRDDGGLEMEISLPVKNIA
;
A
#
# COMPACT_ATOMS: atom_id res chain seq x y z
N MET A 1 -24.97 -2.82 -10.71
CA MET A 1 -23.57 -2.55 -11.09
C MET A 1 -22.66 -3.35 -10.16
N ILE A 2 -21.96 -4.33 -10.69
CA ILE A 2 -21.24 -5.35 -9.92
C ILE A 2 -20.00 -4.71 -9.28
N ARG A 3 -20.08 -4.36 -7.99
CA ARG A 3 -19.09 -3.60 -7.22
C ARG A 3 -18.03 -4.44 -6.48
N GLY A 4 -17.81 -5.68 -6.88
CA GLY A 4 -16.84 -6.53 -6.19
C GLY A 4 -15.59 -6.76 -7.04
N ILE A 5 -14.42 -6.41 -6.52
CA ILE A 5 -13.10 -6.79 -7.07
C ILE A 5 -13.03 -8.29 -7.37
N TYR A 6 -13.66 -9.13 -6.54
CA TYR A 6 -13.79 -10.58 -6.73
C TYR A 6 -14.40 -10.98 -8.05
N LEU A 7 -15.55 -10.37 -8.37
CA LEU A 7 -16.27 -10.75 -9.59
C LEU A 7 -15.52 -10.29 -10.84
N LYS A 8 -14.77 -9.19 -10.75
CA LYS A 8 -13.89 -8.76 -11.85
C LYS A 8 -12.75 -9.75 -12.03
N ILE A 9 -12.06 -10.16 -10.94
CA ILE A 9 -10.98 -11.15 -11.00
C ILE A 9 -11.52 -12.50 -11.47
N PHE A 10 -12.67 -12.93 -10.96
CA PHE A 10 -13.33 -14.17 -11.38
C PHE A 10 -13.68 -14.16 -12.87
N LEU A 11 -14.30 -13.08 -13.37
CA LEU A 11 -14.65 -12.94 -14.79
C LEU A 11 -13.41 -12.90 -15.69
N TRP A 12 -12.35 -12.20 -15.28
CA TRP A 12 -11.09 -12.18 -16.02
C TRP A 12 -10.44 -13.57 -16.05
N PHE A 13 -10.45 -14.30 -14.94
CA PHE A 13 -9.91 -15.64 -14.87
C PHE A 13 -10.73 -16.63 -15.70
N LEU A 14 -12.06 -16.53 -15.63
CA LEU A 14 -12.97 -17.34 -16.44
C LEU A 14 -12.76 -17.07 -17.95
N PHE A 15 -12.62 -15.81 -18.32
CA PHE A 15 -12.32 -15.40 -19.69
C PHE A 15 -10.97 -15.95 -20.16
N ALA A 16 -9.91 -15.76 -19.38
CA ALA A 16 -8.57 -16.27 -19.71
C ALA A 16 -8.56 -17.79 -19.82
N SER A 17 -9.21 -18.51 -18.90
CA SER A 17 -9.36 -19.97 -18.94
C SER A 17 -10.14 -20.42 -20.16
N GLY A 18 -11.19 -19.70 -20.54
CA GLY A 18 -11.95 -19.95 -21.75
C GLY A 18 -11.13 -19.81 -23.04
N VAL A 19 -10.31 -18.75 -23.11
CA VAL A 19 -9.41 -18.53 -24.25
C VAL A 19 -8.38 -19.64 -24.37
N VAL A 20 -7.74 -20.02 -23.25
CA VAL A 20 -6.76 -21.13 -23.24
C VAL A 20 -7.41 -22.45 -23.66
N SER A 21 -8.60 -22.78 -23.13
CA SER A 21 -9.33 -24.00 -23.51
C SER A 21 -9.73 -24.00 -24.97
N ALA A 22 -10.21 -22.88 -25.51
CA ALA A 22 -10.54 -22.73 -26.92
C ALA A 22 -9.30 -22.91 -27.82
N THR A 23 -8.16 -22.33 -27.42
CA THR A 23 -6.89 -22.48 -28.16
C THR A 23 -6.42 -23.94 -28.17
N VAL A 24 -6.44 -24.61 -27.01
CA VAL A 24 -6.07 -26.02 -26.91
C VAL A 24 -7.00 -26.87 -27.76
N PHE A 25 -8.31 -26.60 -27.74
CA PHE A 25 -9.27 -27.33 -28.60
C PHE A 25 -8.98 -27.15 -30.08
N VAL A 26 -8.76 -25.90 -30.53
CA VAL A 26 -8.43 -25.59 -31.93
C VAL A 26 -7.13 -26.29 -32.35
N VAL A 27 -6.10 -26.22 -31.52
CA VAL A 27 -4.80 -26.91 -31.80
C VAL A 27 -5.00 -28.41 -31.83
N THR A 28 -5.73 -28.99 -30.89
CA THR A 28 -5.99 -30.46 -30.86
C THR A 28 -6.75 -30.91 -32.10
N VAL A 29 -7.80 -30.19 -32.50
CA VAL A 29 -8.54 -30.51 -33.73
C VAL A 29 -7.66 -30.35 -34.96
N ALA A 30 -6.89 -29.26 -35.05
CA ALA A 30 -5.99 -29.04 -36.20
C ALA A 30 -4.89 -30.09 -36.32
N THR A 31 -4.32 -30.53 -35.20
CA THR A 31 -3.26 -31.55 -35.17
C THR A 31 -3.81 -32.98 -35.43
N HIS A 32 -5.00 -33.30 -34.90
CA HIS A 32 -5.62 -34.61 -35.14
C HIS A 32 -6.16 -34.74 -36.56
N SER A 33 -6.64 -33.66 -37.17
CA SER A 33 -7.09 -33.70 -38.57
C SER A 33 -5.96 -33.92 -39.57
N GLN A 34 -4.72 -33.66 -39.21
CA GLN A 34 -3.55 -33.90 -40.08
C GLN A 34 -2.91 -35.29 -39.92
N SER A 35 -3.10 -35.96 -38.78
CA SER A 35 -2.41 -37.22 -38.46
C SER A 35 -3.08 -38.46 -39.06
N LEU A 36 -4.33 -38.39 -39.51
CA LEU A 36 -5.04 -39.44 -40.22
C LEU A 36 -5.27 -39.02 -41.68
N GLY A 37 -4.19 -38.66 -42.37
CA GLY A 37 -4.26 -38.27 -43.78
C GLY A 37 -4.76 -39.41 -44.68
N PRO A 38 -5.32 -39.12 -45.87
CA PRO A 38 -5.83 -40.12 -46.81
C PRO A 38 -4.80 -41.21 -47.21
N SER A 39 -3.52 -40.92 -47.06
CA SER A 39 -2.41 -41.76 -47.49
C SER A 39 -2.29 -43.12 -46.79
N TRP A 40 -2.58 -43.23 -45.49
CA TRP A 40 -2.55 -44.52 -44.79
C TRP A 40 -3.76 -45.38 -45.20
N MET A 41 -4.93 -44.78 -45.38
CA MET A 41 -6.14 -45.48 -45.78
C MET A 41 -6.04 -45.99 -47.23
N ILE A 42 -5.37 -45.25 -48.12
CA ILE A 42 -5.00 -45.70 -49.47
C ILE A 42 -4.18 -46.98 -49.40
N GLY A 43 -3.13 -46.99 -48.53
CA GLY A 43 -2.29 -48.18 -48.35
C GLY A 43 -3.06 -49.39 -47.81
N VAL A 44 -3.96 -49.18 -46.85
CA VAL A 44 -4.84 -50.23 -46.31
C VAL A 44 -5.81 -50.75 -47.38
N LEU A 45 -6.43 -49.85 -48.15
CA LEU A 45 -7.38 -50.21 -49.20
C LEU A 45 -6.68 -51.01 -50.32
N ASP A 46 -5.45 -50.61 -50.69
CA ASP A 46 -4.61 -51.35 -51.68
C ASP A 46 -4.26 -52.74 -51.17
N GLN A 47 -3.97 -52.87 -49.88
CA GLN A 47 -3.68 -54.19 -49.29
C GLN A 47 -4.91 -55.11 -49.34
N TYR A 48 -6.09 -54.61 -48.91
CA TYR A 48 -7.35 -55.36 -48.98
C TYR A 48 -7.66 -55.75 -50.42
N ALA A 49 -7.46 -54.84 -51.37
CA ALA A 49 -7.73 -55.06 -52.77
C ALA A 49 -6.82 -56.15 -53.39
N ARG A 50 -5.51 -56.13 -53.07
CA ARG A 50 -4.56 -57.20 -53.49
C ARG A 50 -4.95 -58.55 -52.89
N SER A 51 -5.29 -58.58 -51.59
CA SER A 51 -5.75 -59.82 -50.95
C SER A 51 -7.06 -60.32 -51.56
N ALA A 52 -8.00 -59.44 -51.87
CA ALA A 52 -9.26 -59.84 -52.56
C ALA A 52 -8.96 -60.45 -53.96
N MET A 53 -8.04 -59.84 -54.69
CA MET A 53 -7.63 -60.35 -56.03
C MET A 53 -6.96 -61.74 -55.94
N ASP A 54 -6.05 -61.86 -54.97
CA ASP A 54 -5.34 -63.15 -54.76
C ASP A 54 -6.32 -64.29 -54.39
N ILE A 55 -7.28 -63.98 -53.49
CA ILE A 55 -8.32 -64.91 -53.08
C ILE A 55 -9.27 -65.26 -54.26
N TYR A 56 -9.58 -64.30 -55.09
CA TYR A 56 -10.45 -64.52 -56.25
C TYR A 56 -9.77 -65.41 -57.28
N VAL A 57 -8.50 -65.16 -57.57
CA VAL A 57 -7.74 -65.94 -58.56
C VAL A 57 -7.59 -67.38 -58.12
N HIS A 58 -7.27 -67.67 -56.83
CA HIS A 58 -7.00 -68.99 -56.35
C HIS A 58 -8.21 -69.73 -55.74
N GLY A 59 -9.27 -69.04 -55.37
CA GLY A 59 -10.41 -69.59 -54.65
C GLY A 59 -11.79 -69.33 -55.24
N GLY A 60 -11.84 -68.50 -56.26
CA GLY A 60 -13.10 -68.18 -56.96
C GLY A 60 -14.04 -67.32 -56.19
N GLU A 61 -15.27 -67.14 -56.69
CA GLU A 61 -16.29 -66.23 -56.13
C GLU A 61 -16.71 -66.58 -54.74
N GLN A 62 -16.76 -67.87 -54.39
CA GLN A 62 -17.22 -68.30 -53.04
C GLN A 62 -16.26 -67.87 -51.95
N ARG A 63 -14.93 -68.02 -52.13
CA ARG A 63 -13.94 -67.57 -51.16
C ARG A 63 -13.80 -66.03 -51.10
N LEU A 64 -13.98 -65.36 -52.23
CA LEU A 64 -14.03 -63.94 -52.27
C LEU A 64 -15.20 -63.43 -51.44
N ALA A 65 -16.41 -64.04 -51.52
CA ALA A 65 -17.59 -63.68 -50.74
C ALA A 65 -17.34 -63.83 -49.22
N GLU A 66 -16.68 -64.94 -48.83
CA GLU A 66 -16.31 -65.14 -47.40
C GLU A 66 -15.33 -64.09 -46.91
N TYR A 67 -14.32 -63.76 -47.69
CA TYR A 67 -13.30 -62.76 -47.36
C TYR A 67 -13.91 -61.35 -47.23
N LEU A 68 -14.74 -60.93 -48.18
CA LEU A 68 -15.40 -59.59 -48.08
C LEU A 68 -16.39 -59.55 -46.95
N LYS A 69 -17.00 -60.63 -46.55
CA LYS A 69 -17.85 -60.70 -45.35
C LYS A 69 -17.04 -60.60 -44.08
N GLU A 70 -15.88 -61.26 -44.01
CA GLU A 70 -14.96 -61.16 -42.87
C GLU A 70 -14.42 -59.73 -42.67
N ILE A 71 -14.09 -59.03 -43.76
CA ILE A 71 -13.70 -57.60 -43.71
C ILE A 71 -14.84 -56.76 -43.20
N GLU A 72 -16.07 -56.99 -43.65
CA GLU A 72 -17.23 -56.26 -43.24
C GLU A 72 -17.52 -56.43 -41.74
N GLU A 73 -17.40 -57.62 -41.21
CA GLU A 73 -17.60 -57.94 -39.79
C GLU A 73 -16.45 -57.44 -38.88
N SER A 74 -15.21 -57.56 -39.32
CA SER A 74 -14.02 -57.21 -38.52
C SER A 74 -13.65 -55.71 -38.58
N SER A 75 -13.79 -55.11 -39.76
CA SER A 75 -13.31 -53.75 -40.04
C SER A 75 -14.43 -52.73 -40.30
N HIS A 76 -15.67 -53.16 -40.27
CA HIS A 76 -16.83 -52.30 -40.58
C HIS A 76 -16.71 -51.64 -41.98
N LEU A 77 -16.07 -52.32 -42.90
CA LEU A 77 -15.82 -51.91 -44.27
C LEU A 77 -16.77 -52.65 -45.20
N GLN A 78 -17.75 -51.98 -45.71
CA GLN A 78 -18.59 -52.53 -46.76
C GLN A 78 -17.82 -52.47 -48.08
N ALA A 79 -17.41 -53.61 -48.62
CA ALA A 79 -16.61 -53.69 -49.82
C ALA A 79 -17.30 -54.44 -50.94
N THR A 80 -17.09 -53.98 -52.19
CA THR A 80 -17.58 -54.59 -53.43
C THR A 80 -16.42 -54.70 -54.37
N PHE A 81 -16.31 -55.85 -55.04
CA PHE A 81 -15.24 -56.15 -55.98
C PHE A 81 -15.79 -56.23 -57.41
N LEU A 82 -15.25 -55.37 -58.29
CA LEU A 82 -15.72 -55.19 -59.66
C LEU A 82 -14.79 -55.79 -60.64
N ASP A 83 -15.36 -56.46 -61.72
CA ASP A 83 -14.66 -57.00 -62.82
C ASP A 83 -14.13 -55.90 -63.78
N PRO A 84 -13.27 -56.24 -64.81
CA PRO A 84 -12.81 -55.25 -65.78
C PRO A 84 -13.91 -54.57 -66.58
N GLN A 85 -15.11 -55.16 -66.67
CA GLN A 85 -16.25 -54.63 -67.34
C GLN A 85 -17.07 -53.73 -66.43
N GLY A 86 -16.67 -53.63 -65.11
CA GLY A 86 -17.33 -52.81 -64.10
C GLY A 86 -18.55 -53.47 -63.50
N ARG A 87 -18.79 -54.72 -63.64
CA ARG A 87 -19.85 -55.49 -63.03
C ARG A 87 -19.37 -56.02 -61.65
N ASP A 88 -20.24 -56.04 -60.74
CA ASP A 88 -19.98 -56.59 -59.39
C ASP A 88 -19.96 -58.15 -59.52
N ILE A 89 -18.84 -58.74 -59.14
CA ILE A 89 -18.64 -60.16 -59.21
C ILE A 89 -19.60 -60.93 -58.31
N LEU A 90 -19.96 -60.33 -57.15
CA LEU A 90 -20.82 -61.00 -56.18
C LEU A 90 -22.29 -60.48 -56.20
N GLY A 91 -22.60 -59.55 -57.10
CA GLY A 91 -23.96 -58.99 -57.20
C GLY A 91 -24.46 -58.16 -55.98
N ARG A 92 -23.55 -57.65 -55.13
CA ARG A 92 -23.90 -56.87 -53.96
C ARG A 92 -24.26 -55.43 -54.27
N GLY A 93 -23.86 -54.92 -55.40
CA GLY A 93 -24.02 -53.54 -55.83
C GLY A 93 -22.95 -52.61 -55.27
N VAL A 94 -22.70 -51.49 -55.95
CA VAL A 94 -21.74 -50.48 -55.49
C VAL A 94 -22.32 -49.73 -54.29
N PRO A 95 -21.52 -49.58 -53.19
CA PRO A 95 -22.00 -48.89 -52.01
C PRO A 95 -22.47 -47.46 -52.33
N ALA A 96 -23.62 -47.06 -51.79
CA ALA A 96 -24.19 -45.72 -52.02
C ALA A 96 -23.21 -44.59 -51.59
N GLY A 97 -22.93 -43.64 -52.48
CA GLY A 97 -22.01 -42.56 -52.29
C GLY A 97 -20.59 -42.82 -52.77
N ALA A 98 -20.26 -44.06 -53.25
CA ALA A 98 -18.94 -44.41 -53.80
C ALA A 98 -18.83 -44.18 -55.32
N GLU A 99 -19.90 -43.78 -55.99
CA GLU A 99 -19.94 -43.64 -57.45
C GLU A 99 -18.95 -42.62 -58.00
N GLN A 100 -18.76 -41.46 -57.28
CA GLN A 100 -17.79 -40.44 -57.69
C GLN A 100 -16.36 -40.90 -57.56
N VAL A 101 -16.02 -41.62 -56.48
CA VAL A 101 -14.68 -42.13 -56.23
C VAL A 101 -14.35 -43.25 -57.22
N LEU A 102 -15.35 -44.10 -57.51
CA LEU A 102 -15.24 -45.14 -58.54
C LEU A 102 -14.99 -44.53 -59.93
N ALA A 103 -15.72 -43.48 -60.30
CA ALA A 103 -15.54 -42.81 -61.60
C ALA A 103 -14.11 -42.19 -61.70
N LYS A 104 -13.62 -41.56 -60.64
CA LYS A 104 -12.26 -41.04 -60.61
C LYS A 104 -11.18 -42.12 -60.67
N ALA A 105 -11.33 -43.23 -59.92
CA ALA A 105 -10.39 -44.33 -59.90
C ALA A 105 -10.32 -45.01 -61.31
N ARG A 106 -11.45 -45.14 -62.01
CA ARG A 106 -11.49 -45.64 -63.41
C ARG A 106 -10.78 -44.69 -64.36
N ALA A 107 -10.91 -43.39 -64.20
CA ALA A 107 -10.33 -42.40 -65.09
C ALA A 107 -8.80 -42.26 -64.87
N SER A 108 -8.34 -42.26 -63.61
CA SER A 108 -6.91 -42.10 -63.26
C SER A 108 -6.11 -43.46 -63.34
N GLY A 109 -6.79 -44.55 -63.13
CA GLY A 109 -6.13 -45.87 -63.02
C GLY A 109 -5.38 -46.04 -61.67
N GLU A 110 -5.58 -45.10 -60.71
CA GLU A 110 -4.95 -45.07 -59.38
C GLU A 110 -6.00 -45.16 -58.28
N THR A 111 -5.56 -45.62 -57.12
CA THR A 111 -6.42 -45.68 -55.94
C THR A 111 -6.88 -44.28 -55.53
N GLN A 112 -8.17 -44.09 -55.41
CA GLN A 112 -8.81 -42.86 -55.02
C GLN A 112 -9.56 -43.02 -53.69
N PHE A 113 -9.51 -41.99 -52.89
CA PHE A 113 -10.17 -41.96 -51.57
C PHE A 113 -10.88 -40.62 -51.35
N HIS A 114 -12.09 -40.65 -50.81
CA HIS A 114 -12.85 -39.47 -50.50
C HIS A 114 -13.21 -39.48 -49.00
N THR A 115 -12.83 -38.40 -48.33
CA THR A 115 -13.16 -38.16 -46.92
C THR A 115 -14.35 -37.20 -46.85
N GLY A 116 -15.52 -37.67 -46.50
CA GLY A 116 -16.74 -36.89 -46.28
C GLY A 116 -17.44 -37.37 -45.04
N ILE A 117 -18.76 -37.15 -44.96
CA ILE A 117 -19.60 -37.71 -43.90
C ILE A 117 -19.49 -39.25 -43.86
N VAL A 118 -19.29 -39.85 -45.03
CA VAL A 118 -19.02 -41.26 -45.22
C VAL A 118 -17.68 -41.37 -45.99
N TRP A 119 -16.77 -42.17 -45.49
CA TRP A 119 -15.49 -42.40 -46.16
C TRP A 119 -15.65 -43.47 -47.21
N THR A 120 -15.31 -43.13 -48.44
CA THR A 120 -15.39 -44.05 -49.57
C THR A 120 -14.09 -44.07 -50.30
N GLY A 121 -13.67 -45.25 -50.74
CA GLY A 121 -12.43 -45.45 -51.49
C GLY A 121 -12.63 -46.47 -52.62
N ALA A 122 -11.82 -46.33 -53.66
CA ALA A 122 -11.75 -47.29 -54.76
C ALA A 122 -10.27 -47.58 -55.11
N SER A 123 -9.86 -48.83 -54.97
CA SER A 123 -8.48 -49.25 -55.31
C SER A 123 -8.53 -50.05 -56.61
N VAL A 124 -7.62 -49.71 -57.56
CA VAL A 124 -7.47 -50.31 -58.85
C VAL A 124 -6.32 -51.31 -58.81
N ILE A 125 -6.56 -52.53 -59.31
CA ILE A 125 -5.58 -53.63 -59.35
C ILE A 125 -5.53 -54.22 -60.73
N ASP A 126 -4.34 -54.50 -61.20
CA ASP A 126 -4.11 -55.17 -62.46
C ASP A 126 -4.27 -56.73 -62.31
N GLY A 127 -5.18 -57.27 -63.02
CA GLY A 127 -5.40 -58.74 -63.12
C GLY A 127 -5.00 -59.29 -64.51
N SER A 128 -5.06 -60.60 -64.68
CA SER A 128 -4.71 -61.29 -65.95
C SER A 128 -5.55 -60.85 -67.15
N ASP A 129 -6.79 -60.50 -66.92
CA ASP A 129 -7.79 -60.18 -67.96
C ASP A 129 -8.20 -58.70 -67.99
N GLY A 130 -7.53 -57.83 -67.19
CA GLY A 130 -7.83 -56.38 -67.10
C GLY A 130 -7.75 -55.83 -65.71
N LYS A 131 -8.27 -54.58 -65.53
CA LYS A 131 -8.25 -53.87 -64.24
C LYS A 131 -9.48 -54.19 -63.43
N TYR A 132 -9.26 -54.71 -62.24
CA TYR A 132 -10.28 -54.92 -61.18
C TYR A 132 -10.29 -53.78 -60.23
N ILE A 133 -11.44 -53.53 -59.60
CA ILE A 133 -11.59 -52.43 -58.69
C ILE A 133 -12.27 -52.85 -57.36
N LEU A 134 -11.60 -52.70 -56.26
CA LEU A 134 -12.22 -52.83 -54.94
C LEU A 134 -12.80 -51.49 -54.54
N VAL A 135 -14.10 -51.41 -54.39
CA VAL A 135 -14.79 -50.21 -53.85
C VAL A 135 -15.19 -50.49 -52.42
N ALA A 136 -14.76 -49.63 -51.52
CA ALA A 136 -15.04 -49.77 -50.09
C ALA A 136 -15.70 -48.50 -49.52
N LYS A 137 -16.60 -48.73 -48.57
CA LYS A 137 -17.25 -47.73 -47.78
C LYS A 137 -17.03 -48.03 -46.31
N VAL A 138 -16.47 -47.09 -45.58
CA VAL A 138 -16.25 -47.21 -44.12
C VAL A 138 -17.53 -46.86 -43.38
N LEU A 139 -18.10 -47.83 -42.66
CA LEU A 139 -19.21 -47.66 -41.77
C LEU A 139 -18.67 -47.20 -40.42
N ILE A 140 -18.46 -45.90 -40.24
CA ILE A 140 -18.02 -45.36 -38.95
C ILE A 140 -19.20 -45.38 -37.98
N PRO A 141 -19.10 -46.05 -36.84
CA PRO A 141 -20.16 -46.00 -35.82
C PRO A 141 -20.13 -44.61 -35.17
N TYR A 142 -20.96 -43.69 -35.67
CA TYR A 142 -21.09 -42.29 -35.18
C TYR A 142 -21.29 -42.17 -33.68
N GLY A 143 -21.91 -43.16 -33.01
CA GLY A 143 -22.21 -43.13 -31.60
C GLY A 143 -20.99 -43.06 -30.66
N GLY A 144 -19.90 -43.77 -30.99
CA GLY A 144 -18.68 -43.82 -30.18
C GLY A 144 -17.83 -42.54 -30.28
N LEU A 145 -17.77 -41.94 -31.47
CA LEU A 145 -17.02 -40.71 -31.70
C LEU A 145 -17.67 -39.49 -31.04
N ILE A 146 -18.99 -39.42 -31.06
CA ILE A 146 -19.74 -38.32 -30.44
C ILE A 146 -19.69 -38.41 -28.93
N GLN A 147 -19.80 -39.63 -28.34
CA GLN A 147 -19.72 -39.80 -26.87
C GLN A 147 -18.31 -39.49 -26.34
N GLY A 148 -17.26 -39.91 -27.03
CA GLY A 148 -15.88 -39.57 -26.68
C GLY A 148 -15.59 -38.08 -26.83
N ALA A 149 -16.08 -37.46 -27.90
CA ALA A 149 -15.91 -36.01 -28.12
C ALA A 149 -16.68 -35.17 -27.10
N LEU A 150 -17.91 -35.56 -26.72
CA LEU A 150 -18.67 -34.87 -25.68
C LEU A 150 -17.99 -34.96 -24.32
N ALA A 151 -17.50 -36.13 -23.93
CA ALA A 151 -16.76 -36.29 -22.66
C ALA A 151 -15.50 -35.42 -22.63
N THR A 152 -14.70 -35.43 -23.71
CA THR A 152 -13.49 -34.60 -23.79
C THR A 152 -13.81 -33.10 -23.77
N VAL A 153 -14.84 -32.63 -24.45
CA VAL A 153 -15.29 -31.24 -24.42
C VAL A 153 -15.77 -30.84 -23.02
N VAL A 154 -16.60 -31.68 -22.36
CA VAL A 154 -17.09 -31.43 -21.01
C VAL A 154 -15.93 -31.34 -20.01
N PHE A 155 -14.98 -32.30 -20.05
CA PHE A 155 -13.78 -32.24 -19.19
C PHE A 155 -12.90 -31.02 -19.51
N ALA A 156 -12.72 -30.66 -20.77
CA ALA A 156 -11.91 -29.51 -21.18
C ALA A 156 -12.48 -28.17 -20.68
N TRP A 157 -13.79 -28.07 -20.43
CA TRP A 157 -14.41 -26.85 -19.93
C TRP A 157 -14.71 -26.87 -18.43
N LEU A 158 -15.17 -28.00 -17.87
CA LEU A 158 -15.53 -28.11 -16.46
C LEU A 158 -14.32 -28.07 -15.53
N MET A 159 -13.23 -28.75 -15.87
CA MET A 159 -12.04 -28.78 -15.01
C MET A 159 -11.37 -27.41 -14.84
N PRO A 160 -11.08 -26.64 -15.89
CA PRO A 160 -10.55 -25.28 -15.73
C PRO A 160 -11.51 -24.35 -15.00
N ALA A 161 -12.82 -24.47 -15.21
CA ALA A 161 -13.82 -23.67 -14.49
C ALA A 161 -13.82 -23.98 -13.00
N LEU A 162 -13.73 -25.24 -12.61
CA LEU A 162 -13.68 -25.67 -11.23
C LEU A 162 -12.38 -25.23 -10.51
N VAL A 163 -11.23 -25.38 -11.20
CA VAL A 163 -9.94 -24.90 -10.70
C VAL A 163 -9.96 -23.37 -10.57
N GLY A 164 -10.52 -22.66 -11.55
CA GLY A 164 -10.67 -21.23 -11.51
C GLY A 164 -11.57 -20.74 -10.36
N ALA A 165 -12.69 -21.41 -10.14
CA ALA A 165 -13.57 -21.12 -9.00
C ALA A 165 -12.87 -21.36 -7.66
N LEU A 166 -12.12 -22.44 -7.52
CA LEU A 166 -11.34 -22.73 -6.33
C LEU A 166 -10.25 -21.69 -6.08
N LEU A 167 -9.48 -21.33 -7.11
CA LEU A 167 -8.46 -20.29 -7.02
C LEU A 167 -9.07 -18.92 -6.65
N CYS A 168 -10.20 -18.55 -7.25
CA CYS A 168 -10.89 -17.32 -6.89
C CYS A 168 -11.39 -17.33 -5.44
N LEU A 169 -11.89 -18.44 -4.94
CA LEU A 169 -12.28 -18.61 -3.53
C LEU A 169 -11.07 -18.45 -2.60
N LEU A 170 -9.95 -19.06 -2.94
CA LEU A 170 -8.70 -18.93 -2.17
C LEU A 170 -8.17 -17.49 -2.19
N LEU A 171 -8.12 -16.84 -3.36
CA LEU A 171 -7.72 -15.43 -3.47
C LEU A 171 -8.69 -14.51 -2.69
N ALA A 172 -9.98 -14.80 -2.76
CA ALA A 172 -11.00 -14.07 -2.03
C ALA A 172 -10.75 -14.10 -0.51
N ARG A 173 -10.47 -15.27 0.02
CA ARG A 173 -10.18 -15.44 1.45
C ARG A 173 -8.81 -14.90 1.85
N HIS A 174 -7.82 -15.07 0.99
CA HIS A 174 -6.43 -14.76 1.35
C HIS A 174 -6.08 -13.28 1.17
N LEU A 175 -6.60 -12.60 0.16
CA LEU A 175 -6.28 -11.21 -0.13
C LEU A 175 -7.43 -10.24 0.17
N ALA A 176 -8.59 -10.52 -0.36
CA ALA A 176 -9.63 -9.51 -0.36
C ALA A 176 -10.43 -9.43 0.95
N ALA A 177 -10.53 -10.52 1.73
CA ALA A 177 -11.16 -10.46 3.05
C ALA A 177 -10.34 -9.60 4.04
N PRO A 178 -9.00 -9.78 4.17
CA PRO A 178 -8.16 -8.91 4.98
C PRO A 178 -8.18 -7.44 4.54
N ILE A 179 -8.16 -7.16 3.23
CA ILE A 179 -8.25 -5.78 2.72
C ILE A 179 -9.57 -5.11 3.14
N ARG A 180 -10.69 -5.82 3.10
CA ARG A 180 -11.96 -5.27 3.61
C ARG A 180 -11.94 -5.01 5.11
N THR A 181 -11.27 -5.89 5.87
CA THR A 181 -11.08 -5.68 7.30
C THR A 181 -10.27 -4.42 7.56
N LEU A 182 -9.15 -4.22 6.83
CA LEU A 182 -8.34 -3.00 6.90
C LEU A 182 -9.16 -1.75 6.53
N GLN A 183 -9.98 -1.81 5.48
CA GLN A 183 -10.90 -0.72 5.12
C GLN A 183 -11.90 -0.40 6.24
N SER A 184 -12.46 -1.44 6.87
CA SER A 184 -13.39 -1.24 7.99
C SER A 184 -12.72 -0.61 9.20
N VAL A 185 -11.49 -1.04 9.52
CA VAL A 185 -10.68 -0.46 10.61
C VAL A 185 -10.32 0.99 10.30
N ALA A 186 -9.87 1.27 9.07
CA ALA A 186 -9.58 2.64 8.62
C ALA A 186 -10.82 3.54 8.69
N GLY A 187 -12.00 3.02 8.33
CA GLY A 187 -13.27 3.72 8.49
C GLY A 187 -13.57 4.08 9.95
N LYS A 188 -13.44 3.12 10.87
CA LYS A 188 -13.65 3.35 12.31
C LYS A 188 -12.68 4.39 12.88
N ILE A 189 -11.39 4.32 12.48
CA ILE A 189 -10.39 5.34 12.87
C ILE A 189 -10.80 6.72 12.35
N SER A 190 -11.27 6.80 11.11
CA SER A 190 -11.79 8.05 10.51
C SER A 190 -13.01 8.60 11.24
N ASP A 191 -13.88 7.72 11.76
CA ASP A 191 -15.05 8.07 12.55
C ASP A 191 -14.71 8.43 14.02
N GLY A 192 -13.41 8.40 14.38
CA GLY A 192 -12.91 8.79 15.70
C GLY A 192 -12.67 7.65 16.69
N ASP A 193 -12.94 6.40 16.32
CA ASP A 193 -12.62 5.25 17.19
C ASP A 193 -11.14 4.84 17.01
N LEU A 194 -10.26 5.48 17.76
CA LEU A 194 -8.81 5.23 17.75
C LEU A 194 -8.40 4.01 18.57
N SER A 195 -9.34 3.30 19.22
CA SER A 195 -9.05 2.11 20.02
C SER A 195 -8.90 0.85 19.16
N VAL A 196 -9.44 0.87 17.95
CA VAL A 196 -9.42 -0.27 17.03
C VAL A 196 -8.02 -0.49 16.47
N ARG A 197 -7.61 -1.76 16.35
CA ARG A 197 -6.32 -2.14 15.76
C ARG A 197 -6.53 -3.11 14.59
N ALA A 198 -5.72 -2.92 13.57
CA ALA A 198 -5.80 -3.67 12.32
C ALA A 198 -5.15 -5.06 12.42
N LEU A 199 -4.01 -5.17 13.11
CA LEU A 199 -3.26 -6.42 13.20
C LEU A 199 -4.06 -7.56 13.87
N PRO A 200 -4.73 -7.36 15.02
CA PRO A 200 -5.58 -8.40 15.60
C PRO A 200 -6.77 -8.79 14.71
N ALA A 201 -7.28 -7.85 13.92
CA ALA A 201 -8.46 -8.06 13.08
C ALA A 201 -8.18 -8.91 11.83
N ILE A 202 -6.94 -8.95 11.33
CA ILE A 202 -6.55 -9.75 10.15
C ILE A 202 -5.97 -11.13 10.52
N GLY A 203 -5.84 -11.45 11.82
CA GLY A 203 -5.33 -12.72 12.34
C GLY A 203 -3.80 -12.85 12.29
N SER A 204 -3.31 -14.05 12.65
CA SER A 204 -1.87 -14.34 12.68
C SER A 204 -1.32 -14.56 11.26
N ARG A 205 -0.95 -13.49 10.58
CA ARG A 205 -0.30 -13.50 9.26
C ARG A 205 1.14 -13.02 9.40
N ASN A 206 1.99 -13.42 8.46
CA ASN A 206 3.38 -12.98 8.38
C ASN A 206 3.75 -12.67 6.92
N ASP A 207 2.98 -11.75 6.33
CA ASP A 207 3.10 -11.29 4.95
C ASP A 207 2.97 -9.76 4.88
N GLU A 208 3.02 -9.21 3.67
CA GLU A 208 2.95 -7.77 3.40
C GLU A 208 1.66 -7.11 3.94
N LEU A 209 0.58 -7.88 4.06
CA LEU A 209 -0.67 -7.39 4.67
C LEU A 209 -0.53 -7.26 6.19
N ALA A 210 0.25 -8.12 6.83
CA ALA A 210 0.56 -7.97 8.25
C ALA A 210 1.48 -6.76 8.50
N ASP A 211 2.43 -6.48 7.59
CA ASP A 211 3.26 -5.28 7.64
C ASP A 211 2.42 -4.02 7.50
N LEU A 212 1.51 -4.00 6.53
CA LEU A 212 0.57 -2.91 6.33
C LEU A 212 -0.32 -2.67 7.56
N ALA A 213 -0.81 -3.75 8.18
CA ALA A 213 -1.63 -3.64 9.40
C ALA A 213 -0.82 -3.06 10.57
N ARG A 214 0.45 -3.44 10.72
CA ARG A 214 1.36 -2.86 11.73
C ARG A 214 1.62 -1.37 11.48
N ASP A 215 1.74 -0.96 10.23
CA ASP A 215 1.88 0.45 9.88
C ASP A 215 0.62 1.25 10.20
N PHE A 216 -0.55 0.68 9.93
CA PHE A 216 -1.84 1.26 10.32
C PHE A 216 -1.96 1.40 11.85
N ASP A 217 -1.60 0.38 12.60
CA ASP A 217 -1.65 0.40 14.08
C ASP A 217 -0.68 1.46 14.63
N ARG A 218 0.56 1.55 14.09
CA ARG A 218 1.51 2.62 14.45
C ARG A 218 0.97 4.03 14.15
N MET A 219 0.28 4.19 13.02
CA MET A 219 -0.36 5.46 12.69
C MET A 219 -1.48 5.78 13.68
N ALA A 220 -2.34 4.81 14.01
CA ALA A 220 -3.41 4.97 14.99
C ALA A 220 -2.86 5.35 16.38
N ASP A 221 -1.80 4.66 16.84
CA ASP A 221 -1.13 4.98 18.10
C ASP A 221 -0.60 6.42 18.12
N ARG A 222 0.00 6.85 17.00
CA ARG A 222 0.55 8.20 16.88
C ARG A 222 -0.53 9.28 16.90
N VAL A 223 -1.65 9.05 16.19
CA VAL A 223 -2.80 9.94 16.20
C VAL A 223 -3.44 10.01 17.60
N GLN A 224 -3.61 8.86 18.24
CA GLN A 224 -4.16 8.79 19.60
C GLN A 224 -3.26 9.53 20.61
N ALA A 225 -1.95 9.36 20.54
CA ALA A 225 -1.00 10.06 21.40
C ALA A 225 -1.03 11.58 21.18
N LEU A 226 -1.16 12.02 19.91
CA LEU A 226 -1.28 13.46 19.57
C LEU A 226 -2.57 14.07 20.13
N LEU A 227 -3.71 13.38 19.97
CA LEU A 227 -5.00 13.84 20.52
C LEU A 227 -4.98 13.88 22.04
N HIS A 228 -4.38 12.87 22.69
CA HIS A 228 -4.27 12.86 24.15
C HIS A 228 -3.47 14.06 24.66
N LYS A 229 -2.29 14.31 24.07
CA LYS A 229 -1.49 15.50 24.38
C LYS A 229 -2.23 16.82 24.15
N GLN A 230 -3.07 16.89 23.11
CA GLN A 230 -3.87 18.09 22.84
C GLN A 230 -4.96 18.29 23.90
N LEU A 231 -5.62 17.22 24.36
CA LEU A 231 -6.61 17.28 25.41
C LEU A 231 -5.99 17.64 26.76
N GLU A 232 -4.81 17.09 27.11
CA GLU A 232 -4.04 17.47 28.28
C GLU A 232 -3.71 18.97 28.25
N LEU A 233 -3.18 19.47 27.13
CA LEU A 233 -2.89 20.89 26.95
C LEU A 233 -4.12 21.78 27.19
N LEU A 234 -5.30 21.41 26.63
CA LEU A 234 -6.55 22.13 26.83
C LEU A 234 -7.01 22.10 28.29
N ALA A 235 -6.82 20.97 28.97
CA ALA A 235 -7.13 20.85 30.39
C ALA A 235 -6.23 21.77 31.23
N ASP A 236 -4.92 21.79 30.97
CA ASP A 236 -3.96 22.65 31.66
C ASP A 236 -4.23 24.13 31.41
N ILE A 237 -4.52 24.54 30.15
CA ILE A 237 -4.96 25.89 29.82
C ILE A 237 -6.18 26.28 30.66
N SER A 238 -7.18 25.39 30.74
CA SER A 238 -8.41 25.66 31.49
C SER A 238 -8.13 25.84 32.99
N HIS A 239 -7.24 25.07 33.55
CA HIS A 239 -6.80 25.17 34.94
C HIS A 239 -6.03 26.46 35.19
N GLU A 240 -5.08 26.83 34.35
CA GLU A 240 -4.26 28.04 34.51
C GLU A 240 -5.04 29.36 34.28
N LEU A 241 -6.09 29.31 33.46
CA LEU A 241 -7.01 30.45 33.30
C LEU A 241 -7.99 30.59 34.48
N ARG A 242 -8.47 29.49 35.04
CA ARG A 242 -9.47 29.49 36.10
C ARG A 242 -8.90 30.12 37.38
N SER A 243 -7.65 29.84 37.71
CA SER A 243 -7.00 30.33 38.93
C SER A 243 -6.97 31.88 39.02
N PRO A 244 -6.41 32.63 38.03
CA PRO A 244 -6.42 34.10 38.08
C PRO A 244 -7.84 34.69 37.96
N LEU A 245 -8.75 34.06 37.20
CA LEU A 245 -10.16 34.51 37.14
C LEU A 245 -10.84 34.41 38.49
N THR A 246 -10.59 33.37 39.27
CA THR A 246 -11.13 33.24 40.64
C THR A 246 -10.56 34.32 41.55
N ARG A 247 -9.24 34.62 41.48
CA ARG A 247 -8.64 35.70 42.25
C ARG A 247 -9.16 37.07 41.86
N LEU A 248 -9.36 37.33 40.57
CA LEU A 248 -10.00 38.54 40.07
C LEU A 248 -11.39 38.74 40.65
N ASN A 249 -12.24 37.69 40.65
CA ASN A 249 -13.56 37.73 41.23
C ASN A 249 -13.55 38.07 42.75
N VAL A 250 -12.61 37.44 43.49
CA VAL A 250 -12.42 37.73 44.91
C VAL A 250 -11.94 39.16 45.11
N SER A 251 -10.98 39.65 44.34
CA SER A 251 -10.45 41.00 44.41
C SER A 251 -11.53 42.04 44.09
N LEU A 252 -12.38 41.77 43.10
CA LEU A 252 -13.51 42.60 42.72
C LEU A 252 -14.53 42.73 43.89
N GLU A 253 -14.83 41.62 44.59
CA GLU A 253 -15.73 41.65 45.74
C GLU A 253 -15.13 42.42 46.93
N LEU A 254 -13.80 42.34 47.11
CA LEU A 254 -13.10 43.13 48.14
C LEU A 254 -13.10 44.61 47.80
N VAL A 255 -12.95 45.03 46.55
CA VAL A 255 -13.08 46.41 46.10
C VAL A 255 -14.50 46.93 46.32
N ARG A 256 -15.53 46.14 46.04
CA ARG A 256 -16.93 46.46 46.31
C ARG A 256 -17.20 46.74 47.81
N ARG A 257 -16.43 46.09 48.68
CA ARG A 257 -16.48 46.26 50.13
C ARG A 257 -15.57 47.40 50.65
N GLY A 258 -15.02 48.21 49.75
CA GLY A 258 -14.23 49.41 50.12
C GLY A 258 -12.75 49.14 50.38
N LYS A 259 -12.21 47.93 50.05
CA LYS A 259 -10.77 47.61 50.14
C LYS A 259 -10.04 47.95 48.84
N THR A 260 -9.53 49.21 48.76
CA THR A 260 -8.85 49.72 47.54
C THR A 260 -7.52 49.06 47.22
N ASP A 261 -6.78 48.49 48.18
CA ASP A 261 -5.51 47.76 47.98
C ASP A 261 -5.65 46.53 47.09
N SER A 262 -6.91 46.09 46.86
CA SER A 262 -7.18 44.96 45.96
C SER A 262 -7.13 45.32 44.46
N VAL A 263 -7.12 46.65 44.12
CA VAL A 263 -7.04 47.11 42.73
C VAL A 263 -5.70 46.76 42.08
N GLU A 264 -4.60 46.94 42.80
CA GLU A 264 -3.25 46.61 42.32
C GLU A 264 -3.10 45.10 42.05
N ARG A 265 -3.65 44.26 42.94
CA ARG A 265 -3.69 42.81 42.77
C ARG A 265 -4.51 42.41 41.55
N MET A 266 -5.64 43.06 41.34
CA MET A 266 -6.48 42.81 40.17
C MET A 266 -5.77 43.19 38.86
N GLN A 267 -5.05 44.32 38.86
CA GLN A 267 -4.21 44.71 37.70
C GLN A 267 -3.09 43.73 37.43
N ALA A 268 -2.46 43.18 38.46
CA ALA A 268 -1.39 42.16 38.32
C ALA A 268 -1.96 40.85 37.75
N ASP A 269 -3.13 40.38 38.21
CA ASP A 269 -3.78 39.18 37.67
C ASP A 269 -4.25 39.38 36.22
N LEU A 270 -4.74 40.58 35.83
CA LEU A 270 -5.09 40.93 34.46
C LEU A 270 -3.85 40.89 33.53
N ARG A 271 -2.74 41.52 33.95
CA ARG A 271 -1.48 41.45 33.19
C ARG A 271 -1.01 40.00 33.00
N ARG A 272 -1.16 39.18 34.04
CA ARG A 272 -0.80 37.76 34.01
C ARG A 272 -1.65 36.97 33.01
N LEU A 273 -2.97 37.24 32.96
CA LEU A 273 -3.89 36.67 31.97
C LEU A 273 -3.51 37.07 30.53
N ASP A 274 -3.19 38.32 30.31
CA ASP A 274 -2.82 38.83 29.00
C ASP A 274 -1.53 38.17 28.48
N ILE A 275 -0.53 38.02 29.34
CA ILE A 275 0.70 37.27 29.04
C ILE A 275 0.40 35.80 28.69
N LEU A 276 -0.43 35.13 29.51
CA LEU A 276 -0.79 33.72 29.29
C LEU A 276 -1.53 33.55 27.95
N ILE A 277 -2.49 34.43 27.64
CA ILE A 277 -3.21 34.39 26.35
C ILE A 277 -2.25 34.61 25.20
N GLY A 278 -1.32 35.59 25.30
CA GLY A 278 -0.29 35.83 24.29
C GLY A 278 0.62 34.58 24.04
N GLN A 279 0.99 33.91 25.13
CA GLN A 279 1.78 32.69 25.06
C GLN A 279 1.02 31.53 24.41
N ILE A 280 -0.26 31.32 24.74
CA ILE A 280 -1.12 30.32 24.13
C ILE A 280 -1.27 30.58 22.62
N LEU A 281 -1.53 31.83 22.22
CA LEU A 281 -1.65 32.23 20.82
C LEU A 281 -0.33 31.97 20.06
N THR A 282 0.80 32.28 20.66
CA THR A 282 2.11 32.00 20.08
C THR A 282 2.33 30.50 19.89
N LEU A 283 2.02 29.69 20.92
CA LEU A 283 2.15 28.24 20.85
C LEU A 283 1.24 27.64 19.73
N THR A 284 0.00 28.14 19.63
CA THR A 284 -0.96 27.70 18.61
C THR A 284 -0.47 28.05 17.19
N ARG A 285 0.04 29.28 16.99
CA ARG A 285 0.63 29.69 15.70
C ARG A 285 1.82 28.83 15.29
N LEU A 286 2.67 28.45 16.26
CA LEU A 286 3.83 27.58 16.00
C LEU A 286 3.46 26.13 15.69
N GLN A 287 2.23 25.69 15.97
CA GLN A 287 1.73 24.35 15.61
C GLN A 287 1.22 24.29 14.16
N THR A 288 0.70 25.38 13.61
CA THR A 288 0.23 25.49 12.23
C THR A 288 1.43 25.81 11.31
N ARG A 289 1.87 24.83 10.54
CA ARG A 289 3.17 24.72 9.85
C ARG A 289 3.41 25.69 8.67
N ASP A 290 2.45 26.53 8.29
CA ASP A 290 2.47 27.12 6.95
C ASP A 290 2.88 28.60 6.82
N ASP A 291 3.04 29.38 7.90
CA ASP A 291 3.21 30.83 7.78
C ASP A 291 4.59 31.40 8.21
N HIS A 292 5.56 30.59 8.59
CA HIS A 292 6.81 31.09 9.23
C HIS A 292 7.98 31.32 8.28
N LYS A 293 7.77 31.37 6.97
CA LYS A 293 8.81 31.73 6.00
C LYS A 293 8.93 33.25 5.82
N THR A 294 9.00 34.00 6.91
CA THR A 294 9.48 35.38 6.82
C THR A 294 10.98 35.33 6.54
N GLU A 295 11.38 35.66 5.32
CA GLU A 295 12.79 35.65 4.90
C GLU A 295 13.53 36.95 5.27
N THR A 296 13.08 37.64 6.31
CA THR A 296 13.70 38.88 6.77
C THR A 296 15.02 38.56 7.47
N PRO A 297 16.14 39.20 7.08
CA PRO A 297 17.39 39.03 7.79
C PRO A 297 17.29 39.71 9.18
N VAL A 298 17.59 38.95 10.23
CA VAL A 298 17.52 39.37 11.63
C VAL A 298 18.91 39.24 12.24
N ASN A 299 19.37 40.31 12.87
CA ASN A 299 20.63 40.31 13.63
C ASN A 299 20.35 39.77 15.05
N LEU A 300 20.88 38.57 15.34
CA LEU A 300 20.71 37.93 16.64
C LEU A 300 21.43 38.67 17.78
N ARG A 301 22.55 39.32 17.48
CA ARG A 301 23.29 40.15 18.45
C ARG A 301 22.42 41.29 18.93
N SER A 302 21.80 42.04 18.04
CA SER A 302 20.95 43.16 18.43
C SER A 302 19.72 42.71 19.23
N ILE A 303 19.17 41.53 18.95
CA ILE A 303 18.10 40.94 19.77
C ILE A 303 18.61 40.60 21.16
N LEU A 304 19.79 39.92 21.27
CA LEU A 304 20.36 39.53 22.54
C LEU A 304 20.68 40.76 23.42
N GLU A 305 21.27 41.82 22.82
CA GLU A 305 21.56 43.07 23.48
C GLU A 305 20.27 43.76 24.02
N SER A 306 19.24 43.83 23.20
CA SER A 306 17.94 44.41 23.63
C SER A 306 17.26 43.59 24.73
N VAL A 307 17.29 42.25 24.66
CA VAL A 307 16.70 41.40 25.70
C VAL A 307 17.51 41.51 27.00
N ALA A 308 18.83 41.61 26.93
CA ALA A 308 19.68 41.81 28.11
C ALA A 308 19.41 43.16 28.81
N GLU A 309 19.23 44.22 28.00
CA GLU A 309 18.91 45.56 28.53
C GLU A 309 17.55 45.55 29.26
N ASP A 310 16.50 45.01 28.62
CA ASP A 310 15.16 44.92 29.19
C ASP A 310 15.15 44.09 30.50
N ALA A 311 15.81 42.91 30.49
CA ALA A 311 15.94 42.05 31.66
C ALA A 311 16.76 42.72 32.78
N GLY A 312 17.80 43.48 32.42
CA GLY A 312 18.62 44.25 33.38
C GLY A 312 17.82 45.36 34.06
N LEU A 313 16.86 45.98 33.36
CA LEU A 313 15.97 46.97 33.96
C LEU A 313 14.98 46.35 34.99
N GLU A 314 14.46 45.15 34.69
CA GLU A 314 13.54 44.42 35.58
C GLU A 314 14.17 44.01 36.90
N VAL A 315 15.48 43.76 36.98
CA VAL A 315 16.14 43.14 38.15
C VAL A 315 16.94 44.09 39.04
N LYS A 316 16.92 45.39 38.74
CA LYS A 316 17.65 46.41 39.56
C LYS A 316 17.24 46.43 41.01
N GLU A 317 16.00 46.11 41.36
CA GLU A 317 15.47 46.08 42.72
C GLU A 317 15.97 44.89 43.53
N ASP A 318 16.33 43.73 42.86
CA ASP A 318 16.73 42.49 43.50
C ASP A 318 18.26 42.32 43.61
N ALA A 319 19.02 43.35 43.27
CA ALA A 319 20.49 43.33 43.23
C ALA A 319 21.06 42.19 42.32
N LYS A 320 20.31 41.82 41.30
CA LYS A 320 20.77 40.88 40.24
C LYS A 320 21.30 41.65 39.05
N SER A 321 22.16 41.03 38.26
CA SER A 321 22.69 41.62 37.00
C SER A 321 22.56 40.67 35.83
N VAL A 322 22.47 41.23 34.63
CA VAL A 322 22.51 40.46 33.35
C VAL A 322 23.72 40.99 32.59
N VAL A 323 24.63 40.07 32.23
CA VAL A 323 25.93 40.43 31.61
C VAL A 323 26.08 39.64 30.33
N ILE A 324 26.45 40.36 29.25
CA ILE A 324 26.84 39.72 27.98
C ILE A 324 28.35 39.52 28.02
N SER A 325 28.79 38.25 28.08
CA SER A 325 30.20 37.88 28.09
C SER A 325 30.82 37.87 26.70
N ARG A 326 30.01 37.53 25.66
CA ARG A 326 30.42 37.50 24.25
C ARG A 326 29.20 37.69 23.34
N ALA A 327 29.36 38.43 22.28
CA ALA A 327 28.29 38.60 21.26
C ALA A 327 28.91 38.74 19.86
N ASP A 328 29.03 37.61 19.18
CA ASP A 328 29.47 37.58 17.79
C ASP A 328 28.36 38.17 16.89
N ASP A 329 28.73 38.80 15.78
CA ASP A 329 27.77 39.34 14.82
C ASP A 329 27.18 38.17 13.99
N CYS A 330 25.87 37.98 14.08
CA CYS A 330 25.22 36.80 13.51
C CYS A 330 23.83 37.14 12.94
N TRP A 331 23.59 36.74 11.70
CA TRP A 331 22.34 36.98 10.98
C TRP A 331 21.60 35.70 10.70
N LEU A 332 20.30 35.69 10.98
CA LEU A 332 19.41 34.57 10.69
C LEU A 332 18.19 35.09 9.91
N LYS A 333 17.71 34.34 8.92
CA LYS A 333 16.44 34.65 8.24
C LYS A 333 15.27 34.16 9.10
N GLY A 334 14.39 35.08 9.49
CA GLY A 334 13.26 34.71 10.34
C GLY A 334 12.38 35.89 10.75
N ASP A 335 11.41 35.60 11.61
CA ASP A 335 10.55 36.59 12.27
C ASP A 335 11.28 37.14 13.50
N PRO A 336 11.59 38.46 13.54
CA PRO A 336 12.27 39.08 14.69
C PRO A 336 11.52 38.89 15.99
N ALA A 337 10.17 38.90 15.98
CA ALA A 337 9.35 38.75 17.19
C ALA A 337 9.44 37.34 17.76
N LEU A 338 9.44 36.32 16.91
CA LEU A 338 9.60 34.94 17.37
C LEU A 338 11.02 34.67 17.91
N LEU A 339 12.06 35.11 17.20
CA LEU A 339 13.45 34.96 17.65
C LEU A 339 13.71 35.69 18.96
N ARG A 340 13.16 36.90 19.09
CA ARG A 340 13.17 37.66 20.36
C ARG A 340 12.47 36.87 21.47
N SER A 341 11.25 36.39 21.22
CA SER A 341 10.48 35.58 22.19
C SER A 341 11.23 34.32 22.65
N CYS A 342 11.95 33.66 21.71
CA CYS A 342 12.79 32.49 22.06
C CYS A 342 13.85 32.85 23.09
N ILE A 343 14.64 33.89 22.84
CA ILE A 343 15.74 34.33 23.72
C ILE A 343 15.17 34.87 25.02
N GLU A 344 14.16 35.73 24.95
CA GLU A 344 13.53 36.36 26.10
C GLU A 344 12.97 35.33 27.11
N ASN A 345 12.26 34.30 26.64
CA ASN A 345 11.72 33.25 27.53
C ASN A 345 12.83 32.54 28.32
N VAL A 346 13.97 32.29 27.70
CA VAL A 346 15.12 31.63 28.36
C VAL A 346 15.78 32.59 29.34
N VAL A 347 16.01 33.86 28.94
CA VAL A 347 16.65 34.88 29.81
C VAL A 347 15.77 35.19 31.00
N ARG A 348 14.46 35.37 30.82
CA ARG A 348 13.51 35.62 31.94
C ARG A 348 13.48 34.46 32.92
N ASN A 349 13.56 33.20 32.41
CA ASN A 349 13.66 32.04 33.29
C ASN A 349 14.96 32.07 34.11
N ALA A 350 16.09 32.38 33.51
CA ALA A 350 17.40 32.49 34.20
C ALA A 350 17.37 33.61 35.27
N VAL A 351 16.83 34.77 34.92
CA VAL A 351 16.68 35.90 35.85
C VAL A 351 15.75 35.59 37.03
N HIS A 352 14.66 34.84 36.77
CA HIS A 352 13.72 34.42 37.78
C HIS A 352 14.36 33.50 38.84
N PHE A 353 15.14 32.49 38.39
CA PHE A 353 15.68 31.48 39.26
C PHE A 353 17.12 31.78 39.82
N THR A 354 17.81 32.79 39.26
CA THR A 354 19.10 33.19 39.80
C THR A 354 18.96 33.76 41.20
N LYS A 355 19.98 33.51 42.06
CA LYS A 355 19.97 34.00 43.44
C LYS A 355 20.19 35.54 43.51
N PRO A 356 19.70 36.22 44.54
CA PRO A 356 20.03 37.62 44.78
C PRO A 356 21.55 37.81 44.83
N GLN A 357 22.04 38.99 44.41
CA GLN A 357 23.46 39.35 44.34
C GLN A 357 24.31 38.45 43.44
N THR A 358 23.68 37.82 42.45
CA THR A 358 24.38 37.05 41.40
C THR A 358 24.04 37.55 40.00
N GLU A 359 24.84 37.08 39.03
CA GLU A 359 24.68 37.50 37.63
C GLU A 359 24.14 36.37 36.76
N VAL A 360 23.34 36.72 35.76
CA VAL A 360 23.00 35.88 34.63
C VAL A 360 23.94 36.22 33.47
N SER A 361 24.70 35.21 33.01
CA SER A 361 25.63 35.38 31.90
C SER A 361 25.02 34.98 30.60
N LEU A 362 25.15 35.83 29.57
CA LEU A 362 24.70 35.59 28.21
C LEU A 362 25.89 35.54 27.27
N SER A 363 25.91 34.61 26.33
CA SER A 363 26.85 34.65 25.21
C SER A 363 26.20 34.24 23.90
N LEU A 364 26.69 34.81 22.81
CA LEU A 364 26.34 34.44 21.43
C LEU A 364 27.63 34.15 20.68
N GLU A 365 27.80 32.93 20.21
CA GLU A 365 28.95 32.47 19.46
C GLU A 365 28.52 31.88 18.11
N VAL A 366 29.27 32.16 17.07
CA VAL A 366 29.13 31.46 15.79
C VAL A 366 30.12 30.32 15.73
N ILE A 367 29.62 29.09 15.58
CA ILE A 367 30.42 27.87 15.53
C ILE A 367 30.38 27.34 14.12
N ASP A 368 31.55 27.21 13.50
CA ASP A 368 31.74 26.54 12.22
C ASP A 368 32.12 25.06 12.44
N ASN A 369 31.13 24.19 12.42
CA ASN A 369 31.32 22.73 12.47
C ASN A 369 30.93 22.08 11.12
N GLY A 370 31.19 22.78 9.97
CA GLY A 370 30.79 22.32 8.64
C GLY A 370 29.35 22.75 8.25
N SER A 371 28.63 23.40 9.17
CA SER A 371 27.45 24.24 8.93
C SER A 371 27.45 25.30 10.03
N ASP A 372 27.44 26.58 9.61
CA ASP A 372 27.42 27.70 10.54
C ASP A 372 26.21 27.58 11.50
N CYS A 373 26.48 27.61 12.80
CA CYS A 373 25.47 27.51 13.84
C CYS A 373 25.67 28.66 14.87
N ALA A 374 24.63 29.44 15.11
CA ALA A 374 24.59 30.36 16.21
C ALA A 374 24.27 29.62 17.51
N ARG A 375 25.18 29.69 18.47
CA ARG A 375 25.00 29.17 19.81
C ARG A 375 24.79 30.33 20.78
N ILE A 376 23.63 30.35 21.45
CA ILE A 376 23.32 31.28 22.52
C ILE A 376 23.33 30.50 23.83
N LEU A 377 24.21 30.93 24.76
CA LEU A 377 24.27 30.35 26.11
C LEU A 377 23.68 31.35 27.09
N VAL A 378 22.82 30.85 27.97
CA VAL A 378 22.23 31.61 29.07
C VAL A 378 22.49 30.82 30.35
N ALA A 379 23.30 31.38 31.26
CA ALA A 379 23.70 30.69 32.46
C ALA A 379 23.27 31.47 33.69
N ASP A 380 22.56 30.84 34.61
CA ASP A 380 22.11 31.38 35.89
C ASP A 380 22.97 30.82 37.07
N ARG A 381 22.75 31.34 38.25
CA ARG A 381 23.30 30.89 39.53
C ARG A 381 22.20 30.46 40.51
N GLY A 382 21.18 29.82 40.01
CA GLY A 382 20.04 29.30 40.77
C GLY A 382 20.33 28.00 41.51
N GLY A 383 19.31 27.26 41.80
CA GLY A 383 19.40 25.93 42.43
C GLY A 383 19.66 24.77 41.51
N GLY A 384 19.65 25.01 40.15
CA GLY A 384 19.69 23.95 39.18
C GLY A 384 18.36 23.20 39.05
N VAL A 385 18.37 22.10 38.31
CA VAL A 385 17.20 21.25 38.00
C VAL A 385 17.57 19.79 38.29
N PRO A 386 16.72 18.99 38.97
CA PRO A 386 16.96 17.55 39.12
C PRO A 386 17.24 16.89 37.78
N PRO A 387 18.21 15.96 37.67
CA PRO A 387 18.61 15.35 36.40
C PRO A 387 17.43 14.73 35.63
N GLU A 388 16.46 14.11 36.33
CA GLU A 388 15.28 13.48 35.78
C GLU A 388 14.24 14.50 35.21
N ALA A 389 14.40 15.77 35.56
CA ALA A 389 13.50 16.85 35.13
C ALA A 389 14.08 17.74 34.01
N LEU A 390 15.38 17.56 33.64
CA LEU A 390 16.05 18.40 32.64
C LEU A 390 15.37 18.39 31.27
N ASP A 391 14.84 17.25 30.83
CA ASP A 391 14.09 17.16 29.59
C ASP A 391 12.62 17.65 29.75
N ARG A 392 12.07 17.49 30.95
CA ARG A 392 10.69 17.82 31.25
C ARG A 392 10.41 19.30 31.43
N ILE A 393 11.42 20.11 31.75
CA ILE A 393 11.26 21.57 31.87
C ILE A 393 10.81 22.26 30.58
N PHE A 394 10.90 21.56 29.45
CA PHE A 394 10.41 22.00 28.14
C PHE A 394 8.96 21.55 27.83
N GLU A 395 8.37 20.70 28.66
CA GLU A 395 6.97 20.33 28.53
C GLU A 395 6.07 21.52 28.89
N PRO A 396 5.00 21.81 28.12
CA PRO A 396 4.06 22.87 28.48
C PRO A 396 3.50 22.70 29.89
N PHE A 397 3.41 23.79 30.65
CA PHE A 397 2.90 23.86 32.01
C PHE A 397 3.71 23.08 33.06
N TYR A 398 4.80 22.45 32.70
CA TYR A 398 5.63 21.72 33.65
C TYR A 398 6.34 22.67 34.63
N ARG A 399 6.31 22.32 35.92
CA ARG A 399 6.96 23.06 37.01
C ARG A 399 7.54 22.09 38.03
N LEU A 400 8.72 22.39 38.56
CA LEU A 400 9.44 21.55 39.53
C LEU A 400 8.79 21.50 40.93
N THR A 401 7.95 22.46 41.29
CA THR A 401 7.31 22.56 42.61
C THR A 401 5.80 22.60 42.50
N GLU A 402 5.14 21.53 42.95
CA GLU A 402 3.72 21.50 43.20
C GLU A 402 3.44 22.19 44.56
N GLY A 403 2.87 23.41 44.54
CA GLY A 403 1.94 23.73 45.60
C GLY A 403 2.33 24.66 46.75
N ARG A 404 3.19 25.68 46.71
CA ARG A 404 3.16 26.78 47.70
C ARG A 404 3.55 28.17 47.21
N GLU A 405 4.11 28.31 46.04
CA GLU A 405 4.52 29.63 45.51
C GLU A 405 3.79 30.05 44.24
N HIS A 406 2.46 29.89 44.23
CA HIS A 406 1.61 30.35 43.11
C HIS A 406 1.66 31.87 42.91
N GLN A 407 2.27 32.61 43.83
CA GLN A 407 2.28 34.08 43.79
C GLN A 407 3.45 34.67 42.98
N THR A 408 4.53 33.92 42.73
CA THR A 408 5.73 34.43 42.04
C THR A 408 6.21 33.62 40.84
N GLY A 409 5.60 32.46 40.52
CA GLY A 409 6.08 31.58 39.46
C GLY A 409 5.47 31.91 38.09
N GLY A 410 6.26 31.69 37.03
CA GLY A 410 5.84 31.82 35.63
C GLY A 410 4.74 30.79 35.23
N THR A 411 4.21 30.93 34.02
CA THR A 411 3.10 30.13 33.48
C THR A 411 3.48 28.68 33.14
N GLY A 412 4.78 28.31 33.11
CA GLY A 412 5.27 27.04 32.63
C GLY A 412 5.27 26.89 31.12
N LEU A 413 4.88 27.93 30.37
CA LEU A 413 4.87 27.91 28.90
C LEU A 413 6.13 28.50 28.25
N GLY A 414 6.92 29.30 28.95
CA GLY A 414 8.03 30.06 28.37
C GLY A 414 9.07 29.16 27.70
N LEU A 415 9.57 28.13 28.41
CA LEU A 415 10.61 27.23 27.87
C LEU A 415 10.07 26.34 26.75
N SER A 416 8.82 25.90 26.83
CA SER A 416 8.19 25.11 25.76
C SER A 416 8.02 25.94 24.47
N ILE A 417 7.68 27.24 24.59
CA ILE A 417 7.63 28.18 23.47
C ILE A 417 9.01 28.37 22.86
N ALA A 418 10.03 28.61 23.69
CA ALA A 418 11.40 28.77 23.23
C ALA A 418 11.89 27.53 22.47
N GLN A 419 11.64 26.33 23.01
CA GLN A 419 11.98 25.07 22.33
C GLN A 419 11.26 24.91 21.00
N ARG A 420 9.96 25.23 20.97
CA ARG A 420 9.18 25.12 19.74
C ARG A 420 9.65 26.07 18.65
N ILE A 421 10.01 27.32 19.05
CA ILE A 421 10.58 28.30 18.12
C ILE A 421 11.93 27.77 17.58
N ALA A 422 12.83 27.30 18.42
CA ALA A 422 14.12 26.75 17.98
C ALA A 422 13.92 25.62 16.98
N ILE A 423 12.98 24.69 17.22
CA ILE A 423 12.65 23.57 16.31
C ILE A 423 12.10 24.09 14.95
N VAL A 424 11.24 25.12 14.96
CA VAL A 424 10.71 25.72 13.72
C VAL A 424 11.82 26.28 12.84
N TYR A 425 12.87 26.85 13.44
CA TYR A 425 14.07 27.33 12.75
C TYR A 425 15.13 26.23 12.49
N GLY A 426 14.80 24.95 12.72
CA GLY A 426 15.71 23.82 12.50
C GLY A 426 16.82 23.67 13.54
N GLY A 427 16.69 24.37 14.67
CA GLY A 427 17.61 24.36 15.77
C GLY A 427 17.17 23.48 16.95
N SER A 428 17.80 23.66 18.11
CA SER A 428 17.50 22.93 19.34
C SER A 428 17.77 23.78 20.58
N ILE A 429 17.10 23.44 21.69
CA ILE A 429 17.43 23.96 23.03
C ILE A 429 17.79 22.78 23.93
N ARG A 430 18.84 22.99 24.76
CA ARG A 430 19.28 22.01 25.76
C ARG A 430 19.52 22.71 27.10
N ALA A 431 19.31 21.97 28.18
CA ALA A 431 19.58 22.44 29.53
C ALA A 431 20.61 21.52 30.20
N ARG A 432 21.53 22.08 30.94
CA ARG A 432 22.46 21.33 31.78
C ARG A 432 22.69 22.04 33.11
N ASN A 433 22.84 21.29 34.17
CA ASN A 433 23.29 21.85 35.44
C ASN A 433 24.78 22.23 35.35
N ARG A 434 25.12 23.35 35.97
CA ARG A 434 26.49 23.82 36.09
C ARG A 434 27.17 23.17 37.29
N ASP A 435 28.47 22.92 37.19
CA ASP A 435 29.26 22.33 38.29
C ASP A 435 29.36 23.26 39.49
N ASP A 436 29.33 24.59 39.25
CA ASP A 436 29.38 25.65 40.28
C ASP A 436 27.99 26.10 40.76
N GLY A 437 26.94 25.36 40.40
CA GLY A 437 25.55 25.61 40.72
C GLY A 437 24.84 26.50 39.70
N GLY A 438 23.54 26.29 39.55
CA GLY A 438 22.69 26.93 38.54
C GLY A 438 22.44 26.10 37.33
N LEU A 439 21.71 26.68 36.36
CA LEU A 439 21.36 26.04 35.10
C LEU A 439 21.99 26.79 33.93
N GLU A 440 22.46 26.08 32.96
CA GLU A 440 22.89 26.61 31.68
C GLU A 440 21.97 26.11 30.58
N MET A 441 21.42 27.04 29.81
CA MET A 441 20.55 26.80 28.67
C MET A 441 21.30 27.12 27.39
N GLU A 442 21.38 26.16 26.46
CA GLU A 442 21.99 26.33 25.15
C GLU A 442 20.92 26.33 24.08
N ILE A 443 20.81 27.45 23.32
CA ILE A 443 19.98 27.57 22.12
C ILE A 443 20.92 27.47 20.92
N SER A 444 20.70 26.48 20.07
CA SER A 444 21.48 26.28 18.83
C SER A 444 20.57 26.51 17.61
N LEU A 445 20.92 27.48 16.78
CA LEU A 445 20.14 27.85 15.58
C LEU A 445 21.05 27.74 14.33
N PRO A 446 20.67 26.99 13.27
CA PRO A 446 21.45 26.94 12.04
C PRO A 446 21.44 28.30 11.34
N VAL A 447 22.62 28.82 11.06
CA VAL A 447 22.82 30.08 10.33
C VAL A 447 23.12 29.76 8.88
N LYS A 448 22.31 30.24 7.96
CA LYS A 448 22.72 30.25 6.55
C LYS A 448 23.48 31.55 6.34
N ASN A 449 24.78 31.45 5.98
CA ASN A 449 25.59 32.61 5.62
C ASN A 449 24.80 33.49 4.64
N ILE A 450 24.43 34.68 5.08
CA ILE A 450 23.87 35.73 4.23
C ILE A 450 25.07 36.50 3.75
N ALA A 451 25.77 35.92 2.70
CA ALA A 451 26.81 36.66 1.98
C ALA A 451 26.12 37.67 1.04
#